data_edab64ff6845d91e957bf19a9b1962ba
#
_entry.id   edab64ff6845d91e957bf19a9b1962ba
#
_cell.length_a   1.000
_cell.length_b   1.000
_cell.length_c   1.000
_cell.angle_alpha   90.00
_cell.angle_beta   90.00
_cell.angle_gamma   90.00
#
_symmetry.space_group_name_H-M   'P 1'
#
loop_
_entity.id
_entity.type
_entity.pdbx_description
1 polymer ?
#
loop_
_entity_poly.entity_id
_entity_poly.type
_entity_poly.pdbx_seq_one_letter_code
_entity_poly.pdbx_strand_id
1 'polypeptide(L)'
;MHVLESYALQNDLKIDTPHLYEKFFPLAIDDYITIDTSSLNTSAMAYDHWQLVVNLISPILEKEDIKIMQLGTNACRPLSGCYNTLGQCNFNQKSYVINKSLLHASSNNEASHLASAFNKPLVVLF
;
A
#
# COMPACT_ATOMS: atom_id res chain seq x y z
N MET A 1 -19.30 -14.20 -8.39
CA MET A 1 -18.70 -14.88 -7.22
C MET A 1 -17.18 -14.85 -7.34
N HIS A 2 -16.50 -14.47 -6.27
CA HIS A 2 -15.05 -14.48 -6.25
C HIS A 2 -14.49 -15.91 -6.30
N VAL A 3 -13.34 -16.10 -6.97
CA VAL A 3 -12.73 -17.44 -7.13
C VAL A 3 -12.50 -18.13 -5.78
N LEU A 4 -12.06 -17.39 -4.76
CA LEU A 4 -11.83 -17.92 -3.42
C LEU A 4 -13.14 -18.39 -2.76
N GLU A 5 -14.23 -17.70 -2.98
CA GLU A 5 -15.54 -18.10 -2.47
C GLU A 5 -16.01 -19.41 -3.11
N SER A 6 -15.85 -19.55 -4.44
CA SER A 6 -16.14 -20.81 -5.13
C SER A 6 -15.34 -21.95 -4.57
N TYR A 7 -14.05 -21.73 -4.33
CA TYR A 7 -13.16 -22.76 -3.80
C TYR A 7 -13.55 -23.17 -2.38
N ALA A 8 -13.91 -22.20 -1.55
CA ALA A 8 -14.34 -22.45 -0.18
C ALA A 8 -15.66 -23.24 -0.15
N LEU A 9 -16.62 -22.89 -1.00
CA LEU A 9 -17.91 -23.60 -1.08
C LEU A 9 -17.75 -25.06 -1.48
N GLN A 10 -16.80 -25.36 -2.39
CA GLN A 10 -16.51 -26.75 -2.78
C GLN A 10 -15.94 -27.57 -1.62
N ASN A 11 -15.41 -26.95 -0.60
CA ASN A 11 -14.82 -27.60 0.56
C ASN A 11 -15.63 -27.39 1.84
N ASP A 12 -16.90 -27.03 1.71
CA ASP A 12 -17.82 -26.74 2.83
C ASP A 12 -17.27 -25.65 3.77
N LEU A 13 -16.55 -24.69 3.21
CA LEU A 13 -16.00 -23.57 3.95
C LEU A 13 -16.72 -22.29 3.57
N LYS A 14 -16.87 -21.41 4.54
CA LYS A 14 -17.37 -20.07 4.29
C LYS A 14 -16.23 -19.08 4.43
N ILE A 15 -16.00 -18.29 3.36
CA ILE A 15 -15.03 -17.20 3.42
C ILE A 15 -15.68 -16.00 4.09
N ASP A 16 -15.05 -15.54 5.13
CA ASP A 16 -15.38 -14.34 5.87
C ASP A 16 -14.33 -13.27 5.60
N THR A 17 -14.34 -12.17 6.36
CA THR A 17 -13.34 -11.12 6.27
C THR A 17 -11.93 -11.69 6.47
N PRO A 18 -10.98 -11.41 5.56
CA PRO A 18 -9.62 -11.91 5.72
C PRO A 18 -8.99 -11.41 7.02
N HIS A 19 -8.31 -12.31 7.71
CA HIS A 19 -7.54 -11.94 8.88
C HIS A 19 -6.07 -11.75 8.50
N LEU A 20 -5.52 -10.55 8.77
CA LEU A 20 -4.13 -10.23 8.50
C LEU A 20 -3.40 -9.96 9.80
N TYR A 21 -2.22 -10.56 9.93
CA TYR A 21 -1.35 -10.30 11.06
C TYR A 21 -0.64 -8.96 10.86
N GLU A 22 -0.59 -8.17 11.93
CA GLU A 22 0.11 -6.90 11.95
C GLU A 22 1.28 -6.99 12.92
N LYS A 23 2.39 -6.34 12.56
CA LYS A 23 3.51 -6.14 13.45
C LYS A 23 3.79 -4.65 13.57
N PHE A 24 3.92 -4.17 14.80
CA PHE A 24 4.16 -2.76 15.08
C PHE A 24 5.37 -2.22 14.31
N PHE A 25 5.19 -1.05 13.74
CA PHE A 25 6.24 -0.26 13.12
C PHE A 25 6.16 1.15 13.72
N PRO A 26 7.27 1.70 14.26
CA PRO A 26 7.23 3.03 14.86
C PRO A 26 6.93 4.10 13.80
N LEU A 27 5.86 4.85 14.03
CA LEU A 27 5.41 5.91 13.12
C LEU A 27 5.66 7.26 13.77
N ALA A 28 6.39 8.13 13.07
CA ALA A 28 6.67 9.50 13.52
C ALA A 28 5.61 10.49 13.05
N ILE A 29 4.59 10.03 12.33
CA ILE A 29 3.54 10.85 11.74
C ILE A 29 2.17 10.27 12.06
N ASP A 30 1.17 11.14 12.21
CA ASP A 30 -0.18 10.73 12.60
C ASP A 30 -1.05 10.44 11.38
N ASP A 31 -1.30 11.45 10.55
CA ASP A 31 -2.14 11.33 9.36
C ASP A 31 -1.28 11.20 8.13
N TYR A 32 -1.46 10.12 7.40
CA TYR A 32 -0.66 9.87 6.20
C TYR A 32 -1.41 8.98 5.21
N ILE A 33 -1.00 9.07 3.96
CA ILE A 33 -1.33 8.09 2.93
C ILE A 33 -0.07 7.29 2.61
N THR A 34 -0.26 6.10 2.07
CA THR A 34 0.87 5.24 1.67
C THR A 34 0.93 5.12 0.15
N ILE A 35 2.15 5.11 -0.38
CA ILE A 35 2.43 4.83 -1.79
C ILE A 35 3.46 3.73 -1.84
N ASP A 36 3.18 2.66 -2.57
CA ASP A 36 4.14 1.59 -2.82
C ASP A 36 4.49 1.58 -4.30
N THR A 37 5.74 1.88 -4.60
CA THR A 37 6.25 1.99 -5.97
C THR A 37 6.85 0.70 -6.50
N SER A 38 6.86 -0.38 -5.72
CA SER A 38 7.39 -1.65 -6.17
C SER A 38 6.51 -2.28 -7.25
N SER A 39 7.13 -2.99 -8.19
CA SER A 39 6.42 -3.77 -9.19
C SER A 39 6.69 -5.26 -8.98
N LEU A 40 5.70 -6.08 -9.35
CA LEU A 40 5.75 -7.52 -9.08
C LEU A 40 6.81 -8.25 -9.92
N ASN A 41 7.04 -7.86 -11.16
CA ASN A 41 7.73 -8.76 -12.07
C ASN A 41 8.85 -8.16 -12.90
N THR A 42 8.70 -6.99 -13.48
CA THR A 42 9.69 -6.46 -14.40
C THR A 42 9.64 -4.94 -14.48
N SER A 43 10.74 -4.36 -14.97
CA SER A 43 10.79 -2.93 -15.28
C SER A 43 9.71 -2.50 -16.29
N ALA A 44 9.23 -3.41 -17.12
CA ALA A 44 8.19 -3.11 -18.10
C ALA A 44 6.82 -2.80 -17.47
N MET A 45 6.58 -3.25 -16.24
CA MET A 45 5.35 -2.97 -15.50
C MET A 45 5.52 -1.88 -14.45
N ALA A 46 6.72 -1.31 -14.35
CA ALA A 46 6.98 -0.24 -13.41
C ALA A 46 6.41 1.08 -13.95
N TYR A 47 5.67 1.77 -13.11
CA TYR A 47 5.17 3.10 -13.43
C TYR A 47 6.22 4.13 -13.07
N ASP A 48 6.68 4.91 -14.04
CA ASP A 48 7.82 5.80 -13.88
C ASP A 48 7.45 7.22 -13.42
N HIS A 49 6.16 7.50 -13.24
CA HIS A 49 5.69 8.86 -12.97
C HIS A 49 5.20 9.09 -11.54
N TRP A 50 5.64 8.27 -10.60
CA TRP A 50 5.23 8.41 -9.19
C TRP A 50 5.67 9.75 -8.59
N GLN A 51 6.85 10.26 -8.98
CA GLN A 51 7.29 11.57 -8.51
C GLN A 51 6.36 12.69 -8.99
N LEU A 52 5.86 12.59 -10.20
CA LEU A 52 4.89 13.55 -10.72
C LEU A 52 3.57 13.48 -9.93
N VAL A 53 3.10 12.29 -9.61
CA VAL A 53 1.92 12.10 -8.78
C VAL A 53 2.11 12.77 -7.42
N VAL A 54 3.24 12.52 -6.76
CA VAL A 54 3.55 13.13 -5.46
C VAL A 54 3.56 14.65 -5.57
N ASN A 55 4.19 15.19 -6.61
CA ASN A 55 4.26 16.64 -6.82
C ASN A 55 2.87 17.27 -7.01
N LEU A 56 1.96 16.57 -7.66
CA LEU A 56 0.60 17.06 -7.90
C LEU A 56 -0.28 17.01 -6.65
N ILE A 57 -0.15 15.98 -5.83
CA ILE A 57 -1.01 15.81 -4.65
C ILE A 57 -0.47 16.48 -3.39
N SER A 58 0.84 16.72 -3.30
CA SER A 58 1.46 17.28 -2.10
C SER A 58 0.86 18.60 -1.64
N PRO A 59 0.61 19.60 -2.53
CA PRO A 59 0.01 20.86 -2.08
C PRO A 59 -1.38 20.68 -1.49
N ILE A 60 -2.14 19.72 -1.98
CA ILE A 60 -3.49 19.43 -1.48
C ILE A 60 -3.40 18.79 -0.10
N LEU A 61 -2.50 17.82 0.06
CA LEU A 61 -2.32 17.09 1.30
C LEU A 61 -1.72 17.98 2.41
N GLU A 62 -0.82 18.87 2.05
CA GLU A 62 -0.22 19.80 3.02
C GLU A 62 -1.26 20.71 3.68
N LYS A 63 -2.30 21.11 2.95
CA LYS A 63 -3.40 21.92 3.51
C LYS A 63 -4.15 21.19 4.63
N GLU A 64 -4.20 19.87 4.55
CA GLU A 64 -4.88 19.01 5.52
C GLU A 64 -3.91 18.40 6.54
N ASP A 65 -2.64 18.79 6.50
CA ASP A 65 -1.55 18.22 7.33
C ASP A 65 -1.42 16.71 7.19
N ILE A 66 -1.59 16.21 5.96
CA ILE A 66 -1.46 14.79 5.65
C ILE A 66 -0.12 14.56 4.98
N LYS A 67 0.63 13.57 5.46
CA LYS A 67 1.95 13.22 4.93
C LYS A 67 1.83 12.07 3.93
N ILE A 68 2.89 11.83 3.17
CA ILE A 68 2.98 10.70 2.25
C ILE A 68 4.10 9.80 2.74
N MET A 69 3.79 8.51 2.93
CA MET A 69 4.78 7.51 3.30
C MET A 69 5.03 6.59 2.12
N GLN A 70 6.28 6.46 1.70
CA GLN A 70 6.68 5.56 0.63
C GLN A 70 7.05 4.21 1.20
N LEU A 71 6.37 3.17 0.73
CA LEU A 71 6.69 1.77 0.97
C LEU A 71 7.37 1.18 -0.26
N GLY A 72 8.04 0.08 -0.09
CA GLY A 72 8.66 -0.65 -1.18
C GLY A 72 9.93 -1.35 -0.75
N THR A 73 10.67 -1.86 -1.72
CA THR A 73 11.94 -2.54 -1.51
C THR A 73 13.10 -1.56 -1.63
N ASN A 74 14.30 -2.02 -1.24
CA ASN A 74 15.54 -1.25 -1.42
C ASN A 74 15.84 -0.91 -2.89
N ALA A 75 15.25 -1.66 -3.83
CA ALA A 75 15.44 -1.43 -5.25
C ALA A 75 14.59 -0.26 -5.79
N CYS A 76 13.61 0.20 -5.03
CA CYS A 76 12.75 1.32 -5.42
C CYS A 76 13.51 2.64 -5.31
N ARG A 77 13.18 3.57 -6.21
CA ARG A 77 13.72 4.93 -6.16
C ARG A 77 13.01 5.71 -5.06
N PRO A 78 13.75 6.34 -4.13
CA PRO A 78 13.13 7.26 -3.17
C PRO A 78 12.45 8.44 -3.86
N LEU A 79 11.27 8.78 -3.40
CA LEU A 79 10.51 9.93 -3.91
C LEU A 79 10.75 11.15 -3.01
N SER A 80 10.97 12.31 -3.64
CA SER A 80 11.09 13.57 -2.90
C SER A 80 9.72 13.97 -2.34
N GLY A 81 9.70 14.45 -1.10
CA GLY A 81 8.45 14.86 -0.45
C GLY A 81 7.73 13.76 0.29
N CYS A 82 8.31 12.57 0.35
CA CYS A 82 7.75 11.41 1.05
C CYS A 82 8.62 11.02 2.24
N TYR A 83 7.98 10.46 3.27
CA TYR A 83 8.68 9.69 4.29
C TYR A 83 9.14 8.37 3.70
N ASN A 84 10.43 8.17 3.63
CA ASN A 84 11.01 6.99 2.99
C ASN A 84 11.14 5.85 4.00
N THR A 85 10.42 4.76 3.75
CA THR A 85 10.54 3.52 4.53
C THR A 85 10.95 2.34 3.66
N LEU A 86 11.59 2.60 2.53
CA LEU A 86 12.01 1.57 1.58
C LEU A 86 12.92 0.53 2.28
N GLY A 87 12.53 -0.75 2.14
CA GLY A 87 13.27 -1.86 2.72
C GLY A 87 13.21 -1.98 4.23
N GLN A 88 12.44 -1.14 4.93
CA GLN A 88 12.40 -1.12 6.39
C GLN A 88 11.27 -1.97 6.97
N CYS A 89 10.22 -2.24 6.20
CA CYS A 89 9.07 -2.99 6.68
C CYS A 89 9.07 -4.41 6.12
N ASN A 90 8.88 -5.40 7.02
CA ASN A 90 8.51 -6.74 6.58
C ASN A 90 7.01 -6.78 6.23
N PHE A 91 6.51 -7.93 5.81
CA PHE A 91 5.10 -8.09 5.40
C PHE A 91 4.13 -7.66 6.50
N ASN A 92 4.34 -8.12 7.73
CA ASN A 92 3.43 -7.82 8.84
C ASN A 92 3.51 -6.36 9.26
N GLN A 93 4.67 -5.73 9.14
CA GLN A 93 4.83 -4.31 9.40
C GLN A 93 4.17 -3.46 8.32
N LYS A 94 4.23 -3.87 7.05
CA LYS A 94 3.46 -3.23 5.98
C LYS A 94 1.97 -3.28 6.27
N SER A 95 1.48 -4.41 6.75
CA SER A 95 0.07 -4.55 7.15
C SER A 95 -0.31 -3.51 8.19
N TYR A 96 0.51 -3.33 9.21
CA TYR A 96 0.29 -2.33 10.25
C TYR A 96 0.27 -0.91 9.66
N VAL A 97 1.27 -0.56 8.86
CA VAL A 97 1.40 0.78 8.27
C VAL A 97 0.22 1.09 7.35
N ILE A 98 -0.16 0.16 6.50
CA ILE A 98 -1.27 0.33 5.56
C ILE A 98 -2.59 0.44 6.32
N ASN A 99 -2.80 -0.39 7.35
CA ASN A 99 -4.04 -0.34 8.12
C ASN A 99 -4.21 0.99 8.87
N LYS A 100 -3.13 1.64 9.26
CA LYS A 100 -3.17 2.95 9.92
C LYS A 100 -3.24 4.12 8.93
N SER A 101 -3.03 3.88 7.65
CA SER A 101 -3.09 4.94 6.63
C SER A 101 -4.52 5.38 6.35
N LEU A 102 -4.66 6.57 5.78
CA LEU A 102 -5.95 7.09 5.34
C LEU A 102 -6.33 6.57 3.95
N LEU A 103 -5.32 6.31 3.11
CA LEU A 103 -5.49 5.85 1.74
C LEU A 103 -4.20 5.18 1.27
N HIS A 104 -4.31 4.21 0.37
CA HIS A 104 -3.17 3.57 -0.26
C HIS A 104 -3.23 3.73 -1.77
N ALA A 105 -2.09 4.01 -2.39
CA ALA A 105 -1.93 4.07 -3.84
C ALA A 105 -0.72 3.23 -4.24
N SER A 106 -0.85 2.41 -5.26
CA SER A 106 0.25 1.60 -5.76
C SER A 106 -0.04 1.03 -7.14
N SER A 107 0.99 0.42 -7.73
CA SER A 107 0.78 -0.54 -8.81
C SER A 107 0.11 -1.80 -8.24
N ASN A 108 -0.34 -2.70 -9.13
CA ASN A 108 -0.89 -3.98 -8.70
C ASN A 108 0.22 -4.84 -8.10
N ASN A 109 0.30 -4.88 -6.78
CA ASN A 109 1.34 -5.57 -6.03
C ASN A 109 0.80 -6.06 -4.68
N GLU A 110 1.70 -6.60 -3.85
CA GLU A 110 1.37 -7.11 -2.52
C GLU A 110 0.67 -6.05 -1.64
N ALA A 111 1.16 -4.82 -1.66
CA ALA A 111 0.62 -3.75 -0.83
C ALA A 111 -0.82 -3.39 -1.22
N SER A 112 -1.15 -3.44 -2.52
CA SER A 112 -2.52 -3.19 -2.96
C SER A 112 -3.49 -4.25 -2.44
N HIS A 113 -3.05 -5.50 -2.39
CA HIS A 113 -3.86 -6.59 -1.83
C HIS A 113 -4.06 -6.43 -0.33
N LEU A 114 -3.03 -5.99 0.40
CA LEU A 114 -3.15 -5.70 1.84
C LEU A 114 -4.17 -4.58 2.09
N ALA A 115 -4.10 -3.49 1.33
CA ALA A 115 -5.02 -2.38 1.46
C ALA A 115 -6.46 -2.80 1.18
N SER A 116 -6.66 -3.63 0.16
CA SER A 116 -7.96 -4.19 -0.17
C SER A 116 -8.52 -5.05 0.96
N ALA A 117 -7.67 -5.89 1.55
CA ALA A 117 -8.08 -6.77 2.66
C ALA A 117 -8.48 -5.98 3.91
N PHE A 118 -7.87 -4.82 4.15
CA PHE A 118 -8.24 -3.92 5.24
C PHE A 118 -9.40 -2.97 4.89
N ASN A 119 -9.92 -3.09 3.68
CA ASN A 119 -11.02 -2.24 3.21
C ASN A 119 -10.64 -0.75 3.18
N LYS A 120 -9.38 -0.45 2.87
CA LYS A 120 -8.89 0.92 2.78
C LYS A 120 -9.27 1.57 1.45
N PRO A 121 -9.49 2.90 1.42
CA PRO A 121 -9.52 3.61 0.15
C PRO A 121 -8.25 3.32 -0.65
N LEU A 122 -8.42 2.92 -1.91
CA LEU A 122 -7.34 2.32 -2.68
C LEU A 122 -7.36 2.84 -4.12
N VAL A 123 -6.19 3.25 -4.60
CA VAL A 123 -5.95 3.57 -6.01
C VAL A 123 -4.89 2.61 -6.52
N VAL A 124 -5.24 1.81 -7.52
CA VAL A 124 -4.33 0.81 -8.09
C VAL A 124 -4.16 1.08 -9.58
N LEU A 125 -2.91 1.08 -10.02
CA LEU A 125 -2.54 1.14 -11.43
C LEU A 125 -2.31 -0.28 -11.95
N PHE A 126 -3.02 -0.63 -12.98
CA PHE A 126 -2.87 -1.92 -13.64
C PHE A 126 -2.07 -1.82 -14.93
#